data_debc236714922670a61a693f0a93d867
#
_entry.id   debc236714922670a61a693f0a93d867
#
_cell.length_a   1.000
_cell.length_b   1.000
_cell.length_c   1.000
_cell.angle_alpha   90.00
_cell.angle_beta   90.00
_cell.angle_gamma   90.00
#
_symmetry.space_group_name_H-M   'P 1'
#
loop_
_entity.id
_entity.type
_entity.pdbx_description
1 polymer ?
#
loop_
_entity_poly.entity_id
_entity_poly.type
_entity_poly.pdbx_seq_one_letter_code
_entity_poly.pdbx_strand_id
1 'polypeptide(L)'
;MFKKLFILCLLFTSLFGEIRELTDENFSRATGRGLVVVEFFSTWNEANKVVILDTWDTFEAKVYRINIDLYPDIQANNNVVILPTIIFYDEGEEVKRLQGDMSFTLKTTIEQLDNIIEEILGSKF
;
A
#
# COMPACT_ATOMS: atom_id res chain seq x y z
N MET A 1 27.01 20.55 -16.03
CA MET A 1 25.94 21.32 -15.40
C MET A 1 24.54 20.91 -15.93
N PHE A 2 24.35 20.90 -17.24
CA PHE A 2 23.07 20.49 -17.83
C PHE A 2 22.72 19.03 -17.56
N LYS A 3 23.72 18.14 -17.53
CA LYS A 3 23.49 16.71 -17.26
C LYS A 3 22.93 16.46 -15.85
N LYS A 4 23.39 17.23 -14.86
CA LYS A 4 22.89 17.08 -13.48
C LYS A 4 21.44 17.50 -13.36
N LEU A 5 21.08 18.60 -14.02
CA LEU A 5 19.71 19.09 -14.03
C LEU A 5 18.76 18.09 -14.69
N PHE A 6 19.20 17.50 -15.82
CA PHE A 6 18.42 16.52 -16.55
C PHE A 6 18.20 15.24 -15.73
N ILE A 7 19.25 14.75 -15.04
CA ILE A 7 19.15 13.58 -14.18
C ILE A 7 18.19 13.83 -13.01
N LEU A 8 18.24 15.04 -12.43
CA LEU A 8 17.34 15.42 -11.35
C LEU A 8 15.88 15.38 -11.79
N CYS A 9 15.59 15.88 -13.00
CA CYS A 9 14.23 15.85 -13.56
C CYS A 9 13.75 14.41 -13.77
N LEU A 10 14.62 13.53 -14.25
CA LEU A 10 14.28 12.11 -14.43
C LEU A 10 13.98 11.42 -13.11
N LEU A 11 14.79 11.67 -12.08
CA LEU A 11 14.55 11.13 -10.75
C LEU A 11 13.25 11.64 -10.17
N PHE A 12 12.97 12.92 -10.32
CA PHE A 12 11.72 13.50 -9.87
C PHE A 12 10.51 12.87 -10.55
N THR A 13 10.60 12.68 -11.87
CA THR A 13 9.53 12.05 -12.65
C THR A 13 9.28 10.62 -12.22
N SER A 14 10.33 9.85 -11.89
CA SER A 14 10.20 8.45 -11.48
C SER A 14 9.63 8.29 -10.07
N LEU A 15 9.57 9.36 -9.26
CA LEU A 15 8.96 9.32 -7.93
C LEU A 15 7.43 9.38 -7.97
N PHE A 16 6.85 9.78 -9.11
CA PHE A 16 5.40 9.87 -9.25
C PHE A 16 4.84 8.62 -9.93
N GLY A 17 3.72 8.13 -9.40
CA GLY A 17 2.90 7.12 -10.03
C GLY A 17 3.28 5.68 -9.77
N GLU A 18 4.36 5.40 -9.05
CA GLU A 18 4.74 4.04 -8.73
C GLU A 18 4.76 3.79 -7.23
N ILE A 19 3.94 2.84 -6.81
CA ILE A 19 3.96 2.33 -5.44
C ILE A 19 5.01 1.23 -5.38
N ARG A 20 5.87 1.32 -4.38
CA ARG A 20 6.92 0.34 -4.17
C ARG A 20 6.31 -1.00 -3.76
N GLU A 21 6.80 -2.08 -4.37
CA GLU A 21 6.43 -3.43 -3.98
C GLU A 21 7.39 -3.94 -2.91
N LEU A 22 6.81 -4.56 -1.90
CA LEU A 22 7.57 -5.17 -0.82
C LEU A 22 7.92 -6.62 -1.16
N THR A 23 8.90 -7.15 -0.44
CA THR A 23 9.31 -8.54 -0.48
C THR A 23 9.15 -9.14 0.91
N ASP A 24 9.32 -10.46 1.03
CA ASP A 24 9.30 -11.12 2.32
C ASP A 24 10.45 -10.64 3.22
N GLU A 25 11.58 -10.25 2.63
CA GLU A 25 12.74 -9.78 3.38
C GLU A 25 12.53 -8.42 4.03
N ASN A 26 11.79 -7.53 3.37
CA ASN A 26 11.61 -6.17 3.87
C ASN A 26 10.23 -5.87 4.46
N PHE A 27 9.31 -6.83 4.40
CA PHE A 27 7.92 -6.60 4.81
C PHE A 27 7.82 -6.17 6.28
N SER A 28 8.43 -6.92 7.20
CA SER A 28 8.36 -6.62 8.63
C SER A 28 8.97 -5.27 8.97
N ARG A 29 10.09 -4.96 8.34
CA ARG A 29 10.75 -3.67 8.56
C ARG A 29 9.93 -2.51 8.00
N ALA A 30 9.38 -2.68 6.80
CA ALA A 30 8.61 -1.63 6.15
C ALA A 30 7.31 -1.33 6.89
N THR A 31 6.64 -2.35 7.44
CA THR A 31 5.37 -2.17 8.13
C THR A 31 5.52 -1.91 9.62
N GLY A 32 6.71 -2.13 10.17
CA GLY A 32 6.94 -2.14 11.62
C GLY A 32 7.00 -0.78 12.29
N ARG A 33 7.02 0.31 11.55
CA ARG A 33 7.18 1.65 12.11
C ARG A 33 6.25 2.65 11.41
N GLY A 34 5.57 3.44 12.22
CA GLY A 34 4.68 4.48 11.72
C GLY A 34 3.41 3.92 11.11
N LEU A 35 2.71 4.76 10.39
CA LEU A 35 1.47 4.39 9.70
C LEU A 35 1.80 3.93 8.29
N VAL A 36 1.43 2.70 7.97
CA VAL A 36 1.78 2.05 6.69
C VAL A 36 0.54 1.41 6.10
N VAL A 37 0.34 1.60 4.81
CA VAL A 37 -0.79 1.04 4.06
C VAL A 37 -0.24 0.07 3.02
N VAL A 38 -0.72 -1.17 3.03
CA VAL A 38 -0.24 -2.19 2.08
C VAL A 38 -1.43 -2.80 1.34
N GLU A 39 -1.37 -2.75 0.02
CA GLU A 39 -2.30 -3.52 -0.82
C GLU A 39 -1.67 -4.87 -1.14
N PHE A 40 -2.41 -5.94 -0.83
CA PHE A 40 -2.05 -7.32 -1.17
C PHE A 40 -2.73 -7.66 -2.48
N PHE A 41 -1.95 -8.10 -3.46
CA PHE A 41 -2.47 -8.49 -4.78
C PHE A 41 -1.78 -9.78 -5.25
N SER A 42 -2.29 -10.35 -6.33
CA SER A 42 -1.62 -11.47 -6.99
C SER A 42 -1.50 -11.20 -8.49
N THR A 43 -0.62 -11.94 -9.14
CA THR A 43 -0.39 -11.78 -10.58
C THR A 43 -1.68 -11.98 -11.37
N TRP A 44 -2.51 -12.96 -11.00
CA TRP A 44 -3.75 -13.23 -11.72
C TRP A 44 -4.80 -12.13 -11.53
N ASN A 45 -4.71 -11.35 -10.45
CA ASN A 45 -5.66 -10.28 -10.14
C ASN A 45 -5.05 -8.88 -10.35
N GLU A 46 -3.94 -8.79 -11.04
CA GLU A 46 -3.20 -7.52 -11.19
C GLU A 46 -4.03 -6.42 -11.82
N ALA A 47 -4.89 -6.77 -12.78
CA ALA A 47 -5.76 -5.79 -13.44
C ALA A 47 -6.75 -5.14 -12.48
N ASN A 48 -7.02 -5.76 -11.33
CA ASN A 48 -7.95 -5.26 -10.32
C ASN A 48 -7.26 -4.61 -9.13
N LYS A 49 -5.97 -4.30 -9.24
CA LYS A 49 -5.28 -3.52 -8.20
C LYS A 49 -6.01 -2.19 -8.00
N VAL A 50 -5.96 -1.71 -6.79
CA VAL A 50 -6.64 -0.46 -6.42
C VAL A 50 -5.82 0.71 -6.96
N VAL A 51 -6.14 1.13 -8.19
CA VAL A 51 -5.34 2.14 -8.90
C VAL A 51 -5.36 3.52 -8.24
N ILE A 52 -6.41 3.82 -7.49
CA ILE A 52 -6.49 5.10 -6.79
C ILE A 52 -5.37 5.27 -5.76
N LEU A 53 -4.76 4.18 -5.29
CA LEU A 53 -3.60 4.27 -4.42
C LEU A 53 -2.42 4.95 -5.12
N ASP A 54 -2.29 4.78 -6.44
CA ASP A 54 -1.19 5.37 -7.20
C ASP A 54 -1.27 6.90 -7.25
N THR A 55 -2.47 7.45 -7.09
CA THR A 55 -2.69 8.90 -7.11
C THR A 55 -2.94 9.48 -5.73
N TRP A 56 -2.95 8.64 -4.70
CA TRP A 56 -3.22 9.09 -3.35
C TRP A 56 -2.01 9.81 -2.77
N ASP A 57 -2.18 11.12 -2.59
CA ASP A 57 -1.13 11.98 -2.06
C ASP A 57 -1.33 12.10 -0.54
N THR A 58 -0.66 11.25 0.21
CA THR A 58 -0.74 11.26 1.68
C THR A 58 0.65 11.45 2.27
N PHE A 59 0.73 12.30 3.28
CA PHE A 59 1.97 12.56 4.00
C PHE A 59 2.07 11.77 5.31
N GLU A 60 0.93 11.31 5.81
CA GLU A 60 0.85 10.66 7.13
C GLU A 60 1.17 9.19 7.07
N ALA A 61 1.16 8.58 5.90
CA ALA A 61 1.36 7.14 5.74
C ALA A 61 2.28 6.84 4.57
N LYS A 62 2.97 5.72 4.66
CA LYS A 62 3.69 5.14 3.52
C LYS A 62 2.77 4.10 2.87
N VAL A 63 2.78 4.05 1.54
CA VAL A 63 1.90 3.16 0.78
C VAL A 63 2.73 2.18 -0.02
N TYR A 64 2.41 0.90 0.11
CA TYR A 64 3.13 -0.18 -0.56
C TYR A 64 2.17 -1.18 -1.17
N ARG A 65 2.71 -2.05 -2.02
CA ARG A 65 2.04 -3.25 -2.52
C ARG A 65 2.89 -4.47 -2.26
N ILE A 66 2.27 -5.64 -2.19
CA ILE A 66 2.98 -6.90 -2.14
C ILE A 66 2.24 -7.96 -2.95
N ASN A 67 2.99 -8.71 -3.74
CA ASN A 67 2.46 -9.79 -4.57
C ASN A 67 2.48 -11.09 -3.77
N ILE A 68 1.32 -11.57 -3.36
CA ILE A 68 1.21 -12.76 -2.51
C ILE A 68 1.57 -14.06 -3.23
N ASP A 69 1.56 -14.07 -4.57
CA ASP A 69 2.01 -15.25 -5.32
C ASP A 69 3.49 -15.53 -5.12
N LEU A 70 4.27 -14.44 -4.95
CA LEU A 70 5.70 -14.55 -4.72
C LEU A 70 6.02 -14.85 -3.25
N TYR A 71 5.14 -14.45 -2.34
CA TYR A 71 5.41 -14.52 -0.90
C TYR A 71 4.21 -15.11 -0.15
N PRO A 72 3.95 -16.42 -0.31
CA PRO A 72 2.78 -17.05 0.33
C PRO A 72 2.83 -17.02 1.86
N ASP A 73 4.00 -16.97 2.45
CA ASP A 73 4.12 -16.86 3.90
C ASP A 73 3.58 -15.53 4.42
N ILE A 74 3.81 -14.46 3.67
CA ILE A 74 3.29 -13.14 4.02
C ILE A 74 1.77 -13.14 3.94
N GLN A 75 1.21 -13.78 2.92
CA GLN A 75 -0.24 -13.95 2.81
C GLN A 75 -0.82 -14.66 4.03
N ALA A 76 -0.22 -15.79 4.40
CA ALA A 76 -0.70 -16.60 5.52
C ALA A 76 -0.58 -15.86 6.85
N ASN A 77 0.56 -15.21 7.08
CA ASN A 77 0.83 -14.50 8.33
C ASN A 77 -0.09 -13.31 8.54
N ASN A 78 -0.60 -12.74 7.47
CA ASN A 78 -1.50 -11.58 7.52
C ASN A 78 -2.96 -11.95 7.29
N ASN A 79 -3.26 -13.24 7.19
CA ASN A 79 -4.63 -13.76 7.01
C ASN A 79 -5.34 -13.12 5.81
N VAL A 80 -4.65 -12.99 4.69
CA VAL A 80 -5.21 -12.44 3.46
C VAL A 80 -5.90 -13.56 2.71
N VAL A 81 -7.23 -13.52 2.66
CA VAL A 81 -8.05 -14.59 2.05
C VAL A 81 -8.81 -14.14 0.82
N ILE A 82 -8.92 -12.82 0.59
CA ILE A 82 -9.60 -12.27 -0.56
C ILE A 82 -8.76 -11.13 -1.14
N LEU A 83 -8.85 -10.90 -2.46
CA LEU A 83 -8.08 -9.89 -3.16
C LEU A 83 -9.00 -8.91 -3.89
N PRO A 84 -8.61 -7.65 -4.00
CA PRO A 84 -7.51 -7.06 -3.24
C PRO A 84 -7.83 -6.93 -1.76
N THR A 85 -6.80 -6.87 -0.93
CA THR A 85 -6.94 -6.51 0.48
C THR A 85 -5.98 -5.38 0.76
N ILE A 86 -6.46 -4.33 1.42
CA ILE A 86 -5.64 -3.22 1.89
C ILE A 86 -5.61 -3.29 3.41
N ILE A 87 -4.41 -3.35 3.99
CA ILE A 87 -4.25 -3.36 5.44
C ILE A 87 -3.52 -2.09 5.87
N PHE A 88 -4.04 -1.46 6.91
CA PHE A 88 -3.43 -0.32 7.56
C PHE A 88 -2.73 -0.82 8.82
N TYR A 89 -1.42 -0.57 8.90
CA TYR A 89 -0.59 -0.93 10.06
C TYR A 89 -0.20 0.33 10.80
N ASP A 90 -0.21 0.26 12.11
CA ASP A 90 0.28 1.35 12.98
C ASP A 90 1.29 0.74 13.94
N GLU A 91 2.56 1.15 13.79
CA GLU A 91 3.67 0.61 14.58
C GLU A 91 3.72 -0.93 14.51
N GLY A 92 3.48 -1.48 13.32
CA GLY A 92 3.54 -2.90 13.06
C GLY A 92 2.28 -3.68 13.32
N GLU A 93 1.24 -3.06 13.88
CA GLU A 93 -0.03 -3.73 14.17
C GLU A 93 -1.10 -3.36 13.18
N GLU A 94 -1.85 -4.36 12.74
CA GLU A 94 -3.01 -4.11 11.86
C GLU A 94 -4.09 -3.37 12.65
N VAL A 95 -4.51 -2.20 12.14
CA VAL A 95 -5.53 -1.38 12.78
C VAL A 95 -6.78 -1.22 11.92
N LYS A 96 -6.69 -1.49 10.63
CA LYS A 96 -7.84 -1.40 9.72
C LYS A 96 -7.57 -2.26 8.49
N ARG A 97 -8.65 -2.81 7.93
CA ARG A 97 -8.57 -3.67 6.75
C ARG A 97 -9.73 -3.36 5.82
N LEU A 98 -9.43 -3.22 4.53
CA LEU A 98 -10.42 -3.14 3.46
C LEU A 98 -10.25 -4.37 2.59
N GLN A 99 -11.35 -5.05 2.27
CA GLN A 99 -11.30 -6.27 1.47
C GLN A 99 -12.17 -6.14 0.23
N GLY A 100 -11.75 -6.77 -0.84
CA GLY A 100 -12.52 -6.86 -2.07
C GLY A 100 -13.80 -7.68 -1.89
N ASP A 101 -14.61 -7.67 -2.94
CA ASP A 101 -15.85 -8.43 -2.99
C ASP A 101 -15.66 -9.78 -3.71
N MET A 102 -16.76 -10.48 -3.95
CA MET A 102 -16.74 -11.77 -4.63
C MET A 102 -16.27 -11.68 -6.09
N SER A 103 -16.25 -10.48 -6.66
CA SER A 103 -15.72 -10.22 -8.01
C SER A 103 -14.24 -9.91 -8.01
N PHE A 104 -13.59 -10.01 -6.86
CA PHE A 104 -12.17 -9.67 -6.68
C PHE A 104 -11.87 -8.23 -7.04
N THR A 105 -12.78 -7.33 -6.67
CA THR A 105 -12.61 -5.88 -6.83
C THR A 105 -12.83 -5.19 -5.51
N LEU A 106 -12.09 -4.12 -5.30
CA LEU A 106 -12.22 -3.28 -4.11
C LEU A 106 -12.47 -1.84 -4.54
N LYS A 107 -13.65 -1.34 -4.21
CA LYS A 107 -14.03 0.04 -4.52
C LYS A 107 -13.83 0.88 -3.27
N THR A 108 -12.95 1.86 -3.39
CA THR A 108 -12.73 2.83 -2.33
C THR A 108 -12.43 4.17 -2.98
N THR A 109 -12.46 5.23 -2.19
CA THR A 109 -12.19 6.58 -2.68
C THR A 109 -11.06 7.19 -1.84
N ILE A 110 -10.43 8.23 -2.38
CA ILE A 110 -9.40 8.97 -1.64
C ILE A 110 -9.99 9.52 -0.34
N GLU A 111 -11.23 10.00 -0.39
CA GLU A 111 -11.91 10.51 0.80
C GLU A 111 -12.03 9.44 1.89
N GLN A 112 -12.40 8.20 1.50
CA GLN A 112 -12.48 7.10 2.46
C GLN A 112 -11.13 6.76 3.05
N LEU A 113 -10.09 6.74 2.21
CA LEU A 113 -8.73 6.46 2.68
C LEU A 113 -8.26 7.53 3.64
N ASP A 114 -8.49 8.80 3.31
CA ASP A 114 -8.12 9.92 4.18
C ASP A 114 -8.88 9.87 5.50
N ASN A 115 -10.16 9.52 5.47
CA ASN A 115 -10.96 9.39 6.69
C ASN A 115 -10.44 8.28 7.59
N ILE A 116 -9.98 7.17 7.01
CA ILE A 116 -9.38 6.08 7.79
C ILE A 116 -8.09 6.57 8.45
N ILE A 117 -7.25 7.27 7.72
CA ILE A 117 -6.00 7.84 8.26
C ILE A 117 -6.32 8.77 9.45
N GLU A 118 -7.28 9.67 9.27
CA GLU A 118 -7.68 10.59 10.34
C GLU A 118 -8.21 9.87 11.56
N GLU A 119 -9.01 8.82 11.35
CA GLU A 119 -9.54 7.99 12.42
C GLU A 119 -8.42 7.31 13.21
N ILE A 120 -7.43 6.73 12.50
CA ILE A 120 -6.31 6.07 13.15
C ILE A 120 -5.48 7.10 13.94
N LEU A 121 -5.16 8.24 13.34
CA LEU A 121 -4.38 9.28 14.02
C LEU A 121 -5.15 9.88 15.19
N GLY A 122 -6.44 10.06 15.05
CA GLY A 122 -7.29 10.58 16.12
C GLY A 122 -7.37 9.68 17.34
N SER A 123 -7.26 8.37 17.15
CA SER A 123 -7.34 7.42 18.25
C SER A 123 -6.11 7.44 19.15
N LYS A 124 -5.03 8.09 18.71
CA LYS A 124 -3.77 8.21 19.49
C LYS A 124 -3.82 9.32 20.53
N PHE A 125 -4.80 10.16 20.45
CA PHE A 125 -4.96 11.30 21.34
C PHE A 125 -6.24 11.16 22.20
#